data_5af5e87e413dde16ac4f01acb5fc5426
#
_entry.id   5af5e87e413dde16ac4f01acb5fc5426
#
_cell.length_a   1.000
_cell.length_b   1.000
_cell.length_c   1.000
_cell.angle_alpha   90.00
_cell.angle_beta   90.00
_cell.angle_gamma   90.00
#
_symmetry.space_group_name_H-M   'P 1'
#
loop_
_entity.id
_entity.type
_entity.pdbx_description
1 polymer ?
#
loop_
_entity_poly.entity_id
_entity_poly.type
_entity_poly.pdbx_seq_one_letter_code
_entity_poly.pdbx_strand_id
1 'polypeptide(L)'
;MKRYNKIFWSLVLAVPMIIGATGCKKFLDRKPLTSTLDDLNAGRVEGQVLGMYNILRTYAGFSTLPWLDFHSIRDEDAQKGSDASDGREINTEFETFQYTKDDWATNTYWNDRYAMINAANNALDDAKTLGATDAASIRNIGEACFFRAYAYFELVKTYGEVPLINYKIVKPTDGIREKSSIDVLYAFIDSNLQVAAANLPVSAAEYGPNYPGRLTKGAANTLWAQTKLFRKDWAGVVGLCNQVIGSGQYDLAPTFPQIWKDGLAGAGKNGVESIFEMQAWGGANAQSNSAVNNGSGWGTCQNVRQNGATNDWNLGWGWNTPTQVLVDAWDNSDPRKAQTILYSGQYDGGPDQGGYGATLPAYTNPDGTGGLAQKYWNKKVYSDPAMRAFTGWINANGAAEWINHRILRYADVILMLAEASNEVGDGATAAAQLEKIRARARGGNNAVLPPVAFVNQAQMRTAIKNERRWEFAMEGYRFYDLVRWGDALSALGSLGYTDRCKYYPIPQKAIDLTGGVLTQNPDWQ
;
A
#
# COMPACT_ATOMS: atom_id res chain seq x y z
N MET A 1 36.00 -11.29 76.93
CA MET A 1 36.11 -10.80 75.51
C MET A 1 35.93 -11.86 74.41
N LYS A 2 36.14 -13.15 74.60
CA LYS A 2 36.02 -14.21 73.55
C LYS A 2 34.58 -14.63 73.20
N ARG A 3 33.56 -14.31 74.01
CA ARG A 3 32.15 -14.71 73.74
C ARG A 3 31.38 -13.69 72.88
N TYR A 4 31.76 -12.42 72.94
CA TYR A 4 31.11 -11.36 72.12
C TYR A 4 31.50 -11.43 70.63
N ASN A 5 32.72 -11.83 70.32
CA ASN A 5 33.16 -11.95 68.92
C ASN A 5 32.46 -13.05 68.13
N LYS A 6 32.01 -14.13 68.78
CA LYS A 6 31.27 -15.22 68.08
C LYS A 6 29.82 -14.82 67.71
N ILE A 7 29.20 -13.99 68.53
CA ILE A 7 27.83 -13.50 68.24
C ILE A 7 27.89 -12.41 67.16
N PHE A 8 28.91 -11.58 67.14
CA PHE A 8 29.11 -10.56 66.12
C PHE A 8 29.34 -11.15 64.73
N TRP A 9 30.16 -12.18 64.62
CA TRP A 9 30.39 -12.88 63.35
C TRP A 9 29.19 -13.69 62.86
N SER A 10 28.40 -14.22 63.75
CA SER A 10 27.15 -14.93 63.41
C SER A 10 26.07 -13.93 62.88
N LEU A 11 26.00 -12.72 63.39
CA LEU A 11 25.12 -11.66 62.89
C LEU A 11 25.60 -11.07 61.56
N VAL A 12 26.91 -10.96 61.34
CA VAL A 12 27.48 -10.45 60.07
C VAL A 12 27.31 -11.45 58.94
N LEU A 13 27.25 -12.75 59.21
CA LEU A 13 26.95 -13.80 58.20
C LEU A 13 25.46 -13.97 57.92
N ALA A 14 24.57 -13.64 58.87
CA ALA A 14 23.12 -13.74 58.71
C ALA A 14 22.52 -12.60 57.87
N VAL A 15 23.11 -11.41 57.92
CA VAL A 15 22.64 -10.25 57.16
C VAL A 15 22.79 -10.43 55.65
N PRO A 16 23.90 -10.91 55.07
CA PRO A 16 23.96 -11.16 53.61
C PRO A 16 23.08 -12.32 53.17
N MET A 17 22.72 -13.27 54.03
CA MET A 17 21.78 -14.36 53.70
C MET A 17 20.31 -13.90 53.62
N ILE A 18 19.95 -12.88 54.41
CA ILE A 18 18.60 -12.30 54.38
C ILE A 18 18.44 -11.36 53.17
N ILE A 19 19.51 -10.65 52.76
CA ILE A 19 19.52 -9.80 51.56
C ILE A 19 19.52 -10.65 50.28
N GLY A 20 20.12 -11.84 50.32
CA GLY A 20 20.08 -12.80 49.19
C GLY A 20 18.71 -13.46 48.96
N ALA A 21 17.80 -13.44 49.97
CA ALA A 21 16.47 -14.04 49.87
C ALA A 21 15.41 -13.08 49.28
N THR A 22 15.73 -11.80 49.10
CA THR A 22 14.90 -10.84 48.29
C THR A 22 15.31 -10.94 46.82
N GLY A 23 15.49 -12.14 46.31
CA GLY A 23 15.67 -12.41 44.89
C GLY A 23 14.51 -11.82 44.10
N CYS A 24 14.82 -10.99 43.14
CA CYS A 24 13.91 -10.30 42.25
C CYS A 24 12.80 -11.21 41.77
N LYS A 25 11.64 -11.24 42.44
CA LYS A 25 10.43 -11.87 41.92
C LYS A 25 10.13 -11.37 40.49
N LYS A 26 10.44 -10.12 40.19
CA LYS A 26 10.32 -9.56 38.85
C LYS A 26 11.25 -10.14 37.77
N PHE A 27 12.31 -10.84 38.15
CA PHE A 27 13.21 -11.48 37.18
C PHE A 27 12.68 -12.85 36.74
N LEU A 28 11.94 -13.53 37.62
CA LEU A 28 11.29 -14.83 37.34
C LEU A 28 9.88 -14.67 36.77
N ASP A 29 9.24 -13.51 36.97
CA ASP A 29 7.95 -13.13 36.39
C ASP A 29 8.08 -12.50 34.97
N ARG A 30 9.13 -12.80 34.23
CA ARG A 30 9.17 -12.46 32.82
C ARG A 30 8.08 -13.26 32.11
N LYS A 31 7.08 -12.55 31.62
CA LYS A 31 6.11 -13.14 30.70
C LYS A 31 6.88 -13.86 29.58
N PRO A 32 6.51 -15.07 29.20
CA PRO A 32 7.15 -15.76 28.08
C PRO A 32 7.16 -14.83 26.88
N LEU A 33 8.30 -14.67 26.20
CA LEU A 33 8.43 -13.85 24.99
C LEU A 33 7.51 -14.31 23.84
N THR A 34 6.93 -15.51 23.98
CA THR A 34 6.11 -16.16 22.95
C THR A 34 4.62 -16.26 23.28
N SER A 35 4.18 -15.93 24.51
CA SER A 35 2.75 -15.84 24.85
C SER A 35 2.52 -15.06 26.14
N THR A 36 1.68 -14.04 26.10
CA THR A 36 1.19 -13.31 27.27
C THR A 36 -0.28 -13.66 27.50
N LEU A 37 -0.83 -13.35 28.70
CA LEU A 37 -2.29 -13.49 28.93
C LEU A 37 -3.10 -12.63 27.94
N ASP A 38 -2.52 -11.53 27.47
CA ASP A 38 -3.11 -10.70 26.43
C ASP A 38 -3.18 -11.46 25.09
N ASP A 39 -2.19 -12.32 24.78
CA ASP A 39 -2.20 -13.15 23.56
C ASP A 39 -3.35 -14.18 23.56
N LEU A 40 -3.81 -14.62 24.73
CA LEU A 40 -4.97 -15.51 24.83
C LEU A 40 -6.29 -14.84 24.45
N ASN A 41 -6.39 -13.52 24.70
CA ASN A 41 -7.57 -12.72 24.34
C ASN A 41 -7.51 -12.22 22.88
N ALA A 42 -6.31 -12.08 22.34
CA ALA A 42 -6.04 -11.67 20.98
C ALA A 42 -6.23 -12.80 19.95
N GLY A 43 -6.33 -14.04 20.42
CA GLY A 43 -6.46 -15.25 19.61
C GLY A 43 -5.13 -15.84 19.17
N ARG A 44 -5.20 -17.08 18.67
CA ARG A 44 -4.01 -17.79 18.17
C ARG A 44 -3.46 -17.06 16.95
N VAL A 45 -2.14 -17.10 16.78
CA VAL A 45 -1.36 -16.56 15.65
C VAL A 45 -1.46 -15.04 15.44
N GLU A 46 -1.99 -14.26 16.39
CA GLU A 46 -2.08 -12.80 16.23
C GLU A 46 -0.72 -12.15 15.98
N GLY A 47 0.32 -12.54 16.72
CA GLY A 47 1.67 -12.01 16.52
C GLY A 47 2.21 -12.22 15.10
N GLN A 48 1.88 -13.36 14.47
CA GLN A 48 2.23 -13.64 13.07
C GLN A 48 1.44 -12.76 12.10
N VAL A 49 0.15 -12.54 12.38
CA VAL A 49 -0.70 -11.64 11.59
C VAL A 49 -0.20 -10.20 11.67
N LEU A 50 0.12 -9.70 12.87
CA LEU A 50 0.71 -8.36 13.05
C LEU A 50 2.06 -8.25 12.32
N GLY A 51 2.82 -9.34 12.25
CA GLY A 51 4.02 -9.43 11.41
C GLY A 51 3.74 -9.19 9.92
N MET A 52 2.60 -9.65 9.39
CA MET A 52 2.20 -9.40 8.00
C MET A 52 1.88 -7.91 7.74
N TYR A 53 1.21 -7.22 8.69
CA TYR A 53 1.05 -5.76 8.60
C TYR A 53 2.39 -5.03 8.61
N ASN A 54 3.38 -5.53 9.36
CA ASN A 54 4.72 -4.95 9.35
C ASN A 54 5.43 -5.14 8.00
N ILE A 55 5.26 -6.28 7.33
CA ILE A 55 5.82 -6.52 5.99
C ILE A 55 5.37 -5.45 4.99
N LEU A 56 4.13 -4.95 5.09
CA LEU A 56 3.64 -3.90 4.19
C LEU A 56 4.47 -2.62 4.22
N ARG A 57 4.96 -2.22 5.39
CA ARG A 57 5.56 -0.89 5.64
C ARG A 57 7.07 -0.85 5.68
N THR A 58 7.75 -1.99 5.66
CA THR A 58 9.21 -2.01 5.67
C THR A 58 9.77 -1.21 4.49
N TYR A 59 10.93 -0.59 4.66
CA TYR A 59 11.58 0.24 3.65
C TYR A 59 11.66 -0.50 2.32
N ALA A 60 12.06 -0.93 1.56
CA ALA A 60 11.95 -1.71 0.34
C ALA A 60 10.89 -2.85 0.45
N GLY A 61 9.83 -2.64 1.23
CA GLY A 61 8.83 -3.66 1.51
C GLY A 61 7.68 -3.68 0.51
N PHE A 62 6.67 -4.47 0.86
CA PHE A 62 5.56 -4.84 0.00
C PHE A 62 4.81 -3.66 -0.63
N SER A 63 4.63 -2.54 0.09
CA SER A 63 3.84 -1.38 -0.35
C SER A 63 4.66 -0.09 -0.40
N THR A 64 5.97 -0.17 -0.58
CA THR A 64 6.88 0.98 -0.63
C THR A 64 7.60 1.09 -1.97
N LEU A 65 8.91 1.18 -1.99
CA LEU A 65 9.66 1.54 -3.19
C LEU A 65 9.48 0.58 -4.39
N PRO A 66 9.62 -0.76 -4.26
CA PRO A 66 9.40 -1.64 -5.41
C PRO A 66 7.96 -1.58 -5.92
N TRP A 67 7.00 -1.32 -5.03
CA TRP A 67 5.61 -1.15 -5.45
C TRP A 67 5.42 0.08 -6.34
N LEU A 68 6.06 1.20 -6.02
CA LEU A 68 6.03 2.42 -6.84
C LEU A 68 6.56 2.17 -8.26
N ASP A 69 7.68 1.45 -8.37
CA ASP A 69 8.29 1.14 -9.65
C ASP A 69 7.34 0.33 -10.54
N PHE A 70 6.67 -0.67 -9.96
CA PHE A 70 5.79 -1.58 -10.69
C PHE A 70 4.39 -1.02 -10.96
N HIS A 71 3.90 -0.11 -10.12
CA HIS A 71 2.52 0.36 -10.19
C HIS A 71 2.36 1.75 -10.78
N SER A 72 3.31 2.65 -10.56
CA SER A 72 3.16 4.05 -10.90
C SER A 72 4.11 4.52 -12.00
N ILE A 73 5.41 4.21 -11.90
CA ILE A 73 6.43 4.75 -12.82
C ILE A 73 6.35 4.13 -14.24
N ARG A 74 5.53 3.13 -14.44
CA ARG A 74 5.34 2.43 -15.72
C ARG A 74 4.21 2.99 -16.59
N ASP A 75 3.69 4.16 -16.29
CA ASP A 75 2.61 4.77 -17.07
C ASP A 75 3.00 6.16 -17.59
N GLU A 76 2.14 6.75 -18.43
CA GLU A 76 2.39 8.05 -19.05
C GLU A 76 2.17 9.23 -18.10
N ASP A 77 1.52 9.00 -16.95
CA ASP A 77 1.12 10.05 -15.99
C ASP A 77 2.17 10.32 -14.93
N ALA A 78 3.04 9.33 -14.65
CA ALA A 78 4.07 9.40 -13.63
C ALA A 78 5.46 9.09 -14.19
N GLN A 79 6.47 9.68 -13.59
CA GLN A 79 7.87 9.41 -13.88
C GLN A 79 8.63 9.21 -12.56
N LYS A 80 9.84 8.60 -12.63
CA LYS A 80 10.66 8.43 -11.43
C LYS A 80 10.91 9.78 -10.75
N GLY A 81 11.25 10.83 -11.51
CA GLY A 81 11.58 12.14 -10.96
C GLY A 81 12.97 12.18 -10.33
N SER A 82 13.13 12.91 -9.19
CA SER A 82 14.41 13.10 -8.50
C SER A 82 15.47 13.78 -9.37
N ASP A 83 16.75 13.56 -9.11
CA ASP A 83 17.82 13.95 -10.04
C ASP A 83 18.25 12.78 -10.95
N ALA A 84 19.02 13.09 -12.00
CA ALA A 84 19.40 12.13 -13.02
C ALA A 84 20.35 11.03 -12.51
N SER A 85 21.04 11.24 -11.39
CA SER A 85 21.99 10.29 -10.82
C SER A 85 21.36 9.32 -9.81
N ASP A 86 20.20 9.66 -9.27
CA ASP A 86 19.52 8.91 -8.23
C ASP A 86 18.62 7.82 -8.84
N GLY A 87 19.04 6.56 -8.76
CA GLY A 87 18.31 5.42 -9.34
C GLY A 87 18.17 5.53 -10.86
N ARG A 88 19.23 5.86 -11.56
CA ARG A 88 19.27 6.08 -13.01
C ARG A 88 18.74 4.89 -13.80
N GLU A 89 19.05 3.69 -13.37
CA GLU A 89 18.58 2.43 -13.96
C GLU A 89 17.05 2.34 -13.97
N ILE A 90 16.38 2.85 -12.93
CA ILE A 90 14.92 2.82 -12.85
C ILE A 90 14.27 3.72 -13.90
N ASN A 91 14.83 4.92 -14.15
CA ASN A 91 14.37 5.77 -15.24
C ASN A 91 14.41 5.05 -16.58
N THR A 92 15.55 4.41 -16.88
CA THR A 92 15.75 3.74 -18.15
C THR A 92 14.91 2.48 -18.25
N GLU A 93 14.83 1.72 -17.18
CA GLU A 93 14.22 0.39 -17.20
C GLU A 93 12.69 0.44 -17.12
N PHE A 94 12.14 1.19 -16.17
CA PHE A 94 10.69 1.22 -15.93
C PHE A 94 9.96 2.20 -16.84
N GLU A 95 10.45 3.42 -17.00
CA GLU A 95 9.81 4.45 -17.83
C GLU A 95 9.86 4.12 -19.33
N THR A 96 10.89 3.38 -19.78
CA THR A 96 11.08 3.01 -21.18
C THR A 96 10.85 1.53 -21.48
N PHE A 97 10.36 0.76 -20.52
CA PHE A 97 10.09 -0.67 -20.63
C PHE A 97 11.32 -1.52 -21.06
N GLN A 98 12.50 -1.08 -20.63
CA GLN A 98 13.79 -1.76 -20.92
C GLN A 98 14.33 -2.55 -19.71
N TYR A 99 13.49 -2.87 -18.76
CA TYR A 99 13.86 -3.64 -17.58
C TYR A 99 14.31 -5.06 -17.90
N THR A 100 15.09 -5.62 -16.98
CA THR A 100 15.71 -6.94 -17.11
C THR A 100 15.24 -7.88 -16.01
N LYS A 101 15.52 -9.18 -16.20
CA LYS A 101 15.25 -10.21 -15.19
C LYS A 101 16.21 -10.18 -13.98
N ASP A 102 17.25 -9.34 -14.01
CA ASP A 102 18.34 -9.32 -13.05
C ASP A 102 18.35 -8.09 -12.14
N ASP A 103 17.47 -7.09 -12.39
CA ASP A 103 17.45 -5.87 -11.60
C ASP A 103 16.99 -6.09 -10.14
N TRP A 104 17.40 -5.19 -9.25
CA TRP A 104 17.10 -5.30 -7.82
C TRP A 104 15.62 -5.18 -7.52
N ALA A 105 14.89 -4.32 -8.23
CA ALA A 105 13.47 -4.08 -7.99
C ALA A 105 12.66 -5.33 -8.36
N THR A 106 13.01 -6.00 -9.49
CA THR A 106 12.43 -7.27 -9.92
C THR A 106 12.59 -8.34 -8.82
N ASN A 107 13.82 -8.54 -8.34
CA ASN A 107 14.10 -9.50 -7.29
C ASN A 107 13.38 -9.17 -5.97
N THR A 108 13.41 -7.89 -5.56
CA THR A 108 12.80 -7.45 -4.30
C THR A 108 11.29 -7.60 -4.33
N TYR A 109 10.65 -7.14 -5.42
CA TYR A 109 9.20 -7.26 -5.58
C TYR A 109 8.71 -8.72 -5.50
N TRP A 110 9.38 -9.64 -6.20
CA TRP A 110 9.09 -11.07 -6.15
C TRP A 110 9.24 -11.65 -4.73
N ASN A 111 10.39 -11.39 -4.11
CA ASN A 111 10.72 -11.93 -2.79
C ASN A 111 9.76 -11.46 -1.71
N ASP A 112 9.35 -10.19 -1.71
CA ASP A 112 8.43 -9.62 -0.73
C ASP A 112 7.04 -10.28 -0.80
N ARG A 113 6.56 -10.59 -2.02
CA ARG A 113 5.27 -11.27 -2.19
C ARG A 113 5.34 -12.70 -1.67
N TYR A 114 6.41 -13.44 -1.97
CA TYR A 114 6.60 -14.77 -1.43
C TYR A 114 6.90 -14.77 0.07
N ALA A 115 7.54 -13.74 0.62
CA ALA A 115 7.69 -13.57 2.07
C ALA A 115 6.32 -13.42 2.76
N MET A 116 5.41 -12.62 2.20
CA MET A 116 4.04 -12.48 2.69
C MET A 116 3.27 -13.81 2.60
N ILE A 117 3.39 -14.52 1.48
CA ILE A 117 2.76 -15.84 1.28
C ILE A 117 3.28 -16.84 2.32
N ASN A 118 4.59 -16.88 2.55
CA ASN A 118 5.19 -17.77 3.55
C ASN A 118 4.74 -17.43 4.97
N ALA A 119 4.68 -16.13 5.33
CA ALA A 119 4.16 -15.70 6.63
C ALA A 119 2.70 -16.15 6.82
N ALA A 120 1.85 -15.98 5.80
CA ALA A 120 0.46 -16.42 5.85
C ALA A 120 0.33 -17.96 5.92
N ASN A 121 1.11 -18.69 5.14
CA ASN A 121 1.12 -20.16 5.19
C ASN A 121 1.52 -20.68 6.58
N ASN A 122 2.54 -20.10 7.20
CA ASN A 122 2.97 -20.45 8.54
C ASN A 122 1.87 -20.18 9.57
N ALA A 123 1.25 -18.99 9.54
CA ALA A 123 0.16 -18.65 10.46
C ALA A 123 -1.04 -19.60 10.32
N LEU A 124 -1.42 -19.95 9.08
CA LEU A 124 -2.55 -20.84 8.83
C LEU A 124 -2.26 -22.30 9.24
N ASP A 125 -1.04 -22.78 9.02
CA ASP A 125 -0.61 -24.10 9.48
C ASP A 125 -0.56 -24.18 11.03
N ASP A 126 -0.01 -23.16 11.67
CA ASP A 126 0.06 -23.06 13.13
C ASP A 126 -1.34 -22.92 13.74
N ALA A 127 -2.23 -22.12 13.15
CA ALA A 127 -3.62 -22.00 13.59
C ALA A 127 -4.35 -23.35 13.55
N LYS A 128 -4.17 -24.11 12.47
CA LYS A 128 -4.70 -25.47 12.34
C LYS A 128 -4.12 -26.42 13.41
N THR A 129 -2.81 -26.41 13.60
CA THR A 129 -2.12 -27.27 14.57
C THR A 129 -2.53 -26.96 16.01
N LEU A 130 -2.77 -25.67 16.32
CA LEU A 130 -3.19 -25.21 17.64
C LEU A 130 -4.70 -25.35 17.89
N GLY A 131 -5.48 -25.83 16.91
CA GLY A 131 -6.92 -25.96 17.03
C GLY A 131 -7.63 -24.62 17.24
N ALA A 132 -7.23 -23.59 16.49
CA ALA A 132 -7.73 -22.22 16.60
C ALA A 132 -9.20 -22.12 16.13
N THR A 133 -10.14 -22.09 17.08
CA THR A 133 -11.60 -22.06 16.81
C THR A 133 -12.35 -20.93 17.52
N ASP A 134 -11.70 -20.18 18.40
CA ASP A 134 -12.28 -19.00 19.04
C ASP A 134 -12.42 -17.83 18.06
N ALA A 135 -13.31 -16.89 18.36
CA ALA A 135 -13.66 -15.78 17.46
C ALA A 135 -12.44 -14.91 17.08
N ALA A 136 -11.51 -14.68 17.99
CA ALA A 136 -10.31 -13.89 17.73
C ALA A 136 -9.36 -14.65 16.78
N SER A 137 -9.14 -15.94 17.02
CA SER A 137 -8.35 -16.79 16.13
C SER A 137 -8.97 -16.91 14.73
N ILE A 138 -10.30 -17.02 14.63
CA ILE A 138 -11.01 -17.06 13.34
C ILE A 138 -10.78 -15.74 12.56
N ARG A 139 -10.81 -14.58 13.23
CA ARG A 139 -10.46 -13.30 12.61
C ARG A 139 -9.01 -13.29 12.09
N ASN A 140 -8.06 -13.76 12.90
CA ASN A 140 -6.64 -13.85 12.52
C ASN A 140 -6.44 -14.77 11.29
N ILE A 141 -7.17 -15.86 11.19
CA ILE A 141 -7.20 -16.73 9.99
C ILE A 141 -7.73 -15.95 8.78
N GLY A 142 -8.78 -15.16 8.95
CA GLY A 142 -9.33 -14.30 7.90
C GLY A 142 -8.32 -13.29 7.37
N GLU A 143 -7.56 -12.64 8.26
CA GLU A 143 -6.51 -11.70 7.88
C GLU A 143 -5.34 -12.39 7.15
N ALA A 144 -4.89 -13.55 7.63
CA ALA A 144 -3.85 -14.33 6.97
C ALA A 144 -4.26 -14.75 5.55
N CYS A 145 -5.53 -15.17 5.37
CA CYS A 145 -6.08 -15.48 4.05
C CYS A 145 -6.15 -14.26 3.14
N PHE A 146 -6.53 -13.09 3.68
CA PHE A 146 -6.50 -11.83 2.91
C PHE A 146 -5.10 -11.50 2.41
N PHE A 147 -4.09 -11.50 3.29
CA PHE A 147 -2.72 -11.17 2.91
C PHE A 147 -2.16 -12.16 1.88
N ARG A 148 -2.47 -13.45 2.02
CA ARG A 148 -2.05 -14.45 1.03
C ARG A 148 -2.70 -14.22 -0.32
N ALA A 149 -3.99 -13.93 -0.36
CA ALA A 149 -4.71 -13.59 -1.58
C ALA A 149 -4.17 -12.31 -2.23
N TYR A 150 -3.89 -11.29 -1.42
CA TYR A 150 -3.34 -10.02 -1.89
C TYR A 150 -1.97 -10.22 -2.54
N ALA A 151 -1.08 -10.98 -1.88
CA ALA A 151 0.24 -11.27 -2.43
C ALA A 151 0.17 -12.06 -3.76
N TYR A 152 -0.71 -13.05 -3.86
CA TYR A 152 -0.92 -13.77 -5.12
C TYR A 152 -1.55 -12.91 -6.21
N PHE A 153 -2.48 -12.02 -5.86
CA PHE A 153 -3.03 -11.09 -6.84
C PHE A 153 -1.96 -10.13 -7.40
N GLU A 154 -1.08 -9.61 -6.52
CA GLU A 154 0.09 -8.82 -6.93
C GLU A 154 1.00 -9.61 -7.89
N LEU A 155 1.27 -10.88 -7.59
CA LEU A 155 2.09 -11.73 -8.45
C LEU A 155 1.43 -12.01 -9.80
N VAL A 156 0.15 -12.39 -9.82
CA VAL A 156 -0.57 -12.76 -11.06
C VAL A 156 -0.68 -11.57 -12.01
N LYS A 157 -1.04 -10.39 -11.50
CA LYS A 157 -1.18 -9.21 -12.38
C LYS A 157 0.17 -8.72 -12.92
N THR A 158 1.28 -9.01 -12.21
CA THR A 158 2.63 -8.57 -12.57
C THR A 158 3.37 -9.59 -13.42
N TYR A 159 3.34 -10.87 -13.04
CA TYR A 159 4.13 -11.93 -13.70
C TYR A 159 3.29 -12.95 -14.48
N GLY A 160 1.98 -12.94 -14.35
CA GLY A 160 1.12 -13.95 -14.92
C GLY A 160 1.18 -15.27 -14.14
N GLU A 161 1.66 -16.34 -14.80
CA GLU A 161 1.84 -17.65 -14.17
C GLU A 161 3.03 -17.64 -13.21
N VAL A 162 2.79 -18.10 -11.96
CA VAL A 162 3.80 -18.18 -10.90
C VAL A 162 3.61 -19.46 -10.08
N PRO A 163 4.63 -19.91 -9.33
CA PRO A 163 4.49 -21.06 -8.44
C PRO A 163 3.40 -20.88 -7.38
N LEU A 164 2.50 -21.84 -7.24
CA LEU A 164 1.52 -21.88 -6.16
C LEU A 164 2.08 -22.65 -4.96
N ILE A 165 2.39 -21.92 -3.87
CA ILE A 165 2.85 -22.46 -2.58
C ILE A 165 1.79 -22.15 -1.54
N ASN A 166 0.97 -23.14 -1.20
CA ASN A 166 -0.19 -22.99 -0.30
C ASN A 166 -0.03 -23.79 1.02
N TYR A 167 1.21 -24.09 1.39
CA TYR A 167 1.61 -24.86 2.57
C TYR A 167 2.86 -24.26 3.22
N LYS A 168 3.10 -24.63 4.47
CA LYS A 168 4.30 -24.26 5.21
C LYS A 168 5.53 -24.95 4.62
N ILE A 169 6.56 -24.16 4.30
CA ILE A 169 7.85 -24.67 3.84
C ILE A 169 8.64 -25.15 5.06
N VAL A 170 9.04 -26.42 5.07
CA VAL A 170 9.83 -27.04 6.14
C VAL A 170 11.29 -27.21 5.72
N LYS A 171 11.54 -27.51 4.45
CA LYS A 171 12.87 -27.67 3.87
C LYS A 171 12.97 -26.90 2.53
N PRO A 172 14.13 -26.45 2.10
CA PRO A 172 14.31 -25.64 0.88
C PRO A 172 13.69 -26.25 -0.37
N THR A 173 13.70 -27.57 -0.52
CA THR A 173 13.11 -28.26 -1.66
C THR A 173 11.59 -28.17 -1.75
N ASP A 174 10.90 -27.82 -0.65
CA ASP A 174 9.45 -27.64 -0.65
C ASP A 174 9.05 -26.40 -1.48
N GLY A 175 9.94 -25.41 -1.58
CA GLY A 175 9.74 -24.19 -2.40
C GLY A 175 10.00 -24.38 -3.90
N ILE A 176 10.53 -25.55 -4.33
CA ILE A 176 10.83 -25.81 -5.74
C ILE A 176 9.54 -26.28 -6.44
N ARG A 177 8.95 -25.41 -7.26
CA ARG A 177 7.69 -25.67 -7.96
C ARG A 177 7.70 -25.06 -9.35
N GLU A 178 6.99 -25.72 -10.26
CA GLU A 178 6.63 -25.17 -11.57
C GLU A 178 5.60 -24.03 -11.41
N LYS A 179 5.43 -23.24 -12.46
CA LYS A 179 4.36 -22.26 -12.55
C LYS A 179 2.99 -22.94 -12.55
N SER A 180 2.03 -22.32 -11.89
CA SER A 180 0.61 -22.68 -11.98
C SER A 180 -0.10 -21.76 -12.98
N SER A 181 -1.11 -22.28 -13.66
CA SER A 181 -1.91 -21.49 -14.60
C SER A 181 -2.63 -20.33 -13.89
N ILE A 182 -2.88 -19.28 -14.64
CA ILE A 182 -3.59 -18.09 -14.17
C ILE A 182 -4.95 -18.47 -13.55
N ASP A 183 -5.68 -19.40 -14.14
CA ASP A 183 -6.99 -19.85 -13.63
C ASP A 183 -6.88 -20.55 -12.26
N VAL A 184 -5.88 -21.40 -12.08
CA VAL A 184 -5.60 -22.06 -10.79
C VAL A 184 -5.25 -21.02 -9.72
N LEU A 185 -4.44 -20.04 -10.06
CA LEU A 185 -4.05 -18.97 -9.16
C LEU A 185 -5.25 -18.10 -8.76
N TYR A 186 -6.11 -17.72 -9.69
CA TYR A 186 -7.33 -16.97 -9.37
C TYR A 186 -8.34 -17.78 -8.57
N ALA A 187 -8.50 -19.09 -8.84
CA ALA A 187 -9.34 -19.95 -8.02
C ALA A 187 -8.84 -20.02 -6.57
N PHE A 188 -7.52 -20.07 -6.38
CA PHE A 188 -6.90 -20.03 -5.07
C PHE A 188 -7.09 -18.67 -4.37
N ILE A 189 -6.92 -17.56 -5.09
CA ILE A 189 -7.21 -16.21 -4.59
C ILE A 189 -8.66 -16.11 -4.12
N ASP A 190 -9.62 -16.55 -4.96
CA ASP A 190 -11.04 -16.54 -4.64
C ASP A 190 -11.34 -17.33 -3.35
N SER A 191 -10.76 -18.53 -3.19
CA SER A 191 -10.97 -19.36 -2.01
C SER A 191 -10.47 -18.67 -0.72
N ASN A 192 -9.33 -17.99 -0.79
CA ASN A 192 -8.80 -17.23 0.35
C ASN A 192 -9.66 -16.01 0.67
N LEU A 193 -10.10 -15.26 -0.33
CA LEU A 193 -10.95 -14.08 -0.11
C LEU A 193 -12.34 -14.47 0.40
N GLN A 194 -12.85 -15.62 0.00
CA GLN A 194 -14.09 -16.17 0.56
C GLN A 194 -13.95 -16.44 2.06
N VAL A 195 -12.85 -17.07 2.48
CA VAL A 195 -12.56 -17.29 3.91
C VAL A 195 -12.37 -15.96 4.65
N ALA A 196 -11.63 -15.02 4.06
CA ALA A 196 -11.43 -13.70 4.63
C ALA A 196 -12.77 -12.96 4.82
N ALA A 197 -13.62 -12.91 3.80
CA ALA A 197 -14.92 -12.23 3.87
C ALA A 197 -15.88 -12.90 4.87
N ALA A 198 -15.77 -14.22 5.09
CA ALA A 198 -16.58 -14.93 6.08
C ALA A 198 -16.12 -14.63 7.53
N ASN A 199 -14.83 -14.49 7.76
CA ASN A 199 -14.22 -14.47 9.08
C ASN A 199 -13.86 -13.05 9.60
N LEU A 200 -13.70 -12.08 8.70
CA LEU A 200 -13.36 -10.71 9.10
C LEU A 200 -14.58 -9.95 9.62
N PRO A 201 -14.40 -9.05 10.59
CA PRO A 201 -15.48 -8.25 11.14
C PRO A 201 -16.00 -7.24 10.11
N VAL A 202 -17.21 -6.76 10.31
CA VAL A 202 -17.81 -5.72 9.46
C VAL A 202 -17.14 -4.38 9.72
N SER A 203 -16.82 -4.08 10.96
CA SER A 203 -16.21 -2.82 11.40
C SER A 203 -14.86 -3.05 12.07
N ALA A 204 -13.87 -2.19 11.77
CA ALA A 204 -12.58 -2.19 12.46
C ALA A 204 -12.70 -1.91 13.98
N ALA A 205 -13.77 -1.26 14.42
CA ALA A 205 -14.04 -1.02 15.85
C ALA A 205 -14.15 -2.31 16.67
N GLU A 206 -14.46 -3.44 16.04
CA GLU A 206 -14.54 -4.75 16.71
C GLU A 206 -13.18 -5.29 17.19
N TYR A 207 -12.06 -4.74 16.68
CA TYR A 207 -10.73 -5.03 17.17
C TYR A 207 -10.33 -4.20 18.41
N GLY A 208 -11.15 -3.20 18.77
CA GLY A 208 -10.85 -2.26 19.83
C GLY A 208 -10.04 -1.03 19.37
N PRO A 209 -9.87 -0.05 20.26
CA PRO A 209 -9.34 1.27 19.90
C PRO A 209 -7.85 1.27 19.50
N ASN A 210 -7.12 0.24 19.84
CA ASN A 210 -5.67 0.15 19.56
C ASN A 210 -5.32 -0.32 18.15
N TYR A 211 -6.33 -0.74 17.36
CA TYR A 211 -6.12 -1.38 16.06
C TYR A 211 -7.01 -0.82 14.94
N PRO A 212 -7.02 0.52 14.73
CA PRO A 212 -7.96 1.17 13.80
C PRO A 212 -7.77 0.77 12.33
N GLY A 213 -6.61 0.24 11.97
CA GLY A 213 -6.26 -0.11 10.59
C GLY A 213 -6.29 -1.60 10.27
N ARG A 214 -6.86 -2.46 11.13
CA ARG A 214 -6.97 -3.90 10.84
C ARG A 214 -8.05 -4.17 9.78
N LEU A 215 -7.86 -5.28 9.08
CA LEU A 215 -8.69 -5.70 7.95
C LEU A 215 -10.15 -5.98 8.34
N THR A 216 -11.05 -5.62 7.45
CA THR A 216 -12.49 -5.81 7.60
C THR A 216 -13.05 -6.66 6.47
N LYS A 217 -14.28 -7.13 6.63
CA LYS A 217 -15.05 -7.77 5.54
C LYS A 217 -15.12 -6.89 4.30
N GLY A 218 -15.23 -5.57 4.48
CA GLY A 218 -15.20 -4.60 3.37
C GLY A 218 -13.90 -4.62 2.60
N ALA A 219 -12.76 -4.75 3.29
CA ALA A 219 -11.45 -4.89 2.63
C ALA A 219 -11.37 -6.19 1.81
N ALA A 220 -11.82 -7.33 2.36
CA ALA A 220 -11.84 -8.60 1.64
C ALA A 220 -12.72 -8.54 0.38
N ASN A 221 -13.94 -8.00 0.50
CA ASN A 221 -14.85 -7.87 -0.64
C ASN A 221 -14.33 -6.90 -1.70
N THR A 222 -13.66 -5.81 -1.30
CA THR A 222 -13.08 -4.84 -2.25
C THR A 222 -11.94 -5.47 -3.04
N LEU A 223 -11.01 -6.15 -2.37
CA LEU A 223 -9.92 -6.86 -3.06
C LEU A 223 -10.48 -7.95 -3.98
N TRP A 224 -11.51 -8.66 -3.53
CA TRP A 224 -12.17 -9.69 -4.36
C TRP A 224 -12.85 -9.08 -5.58
N ALA A 225 -13.51 -7.93 -5.44
CA ALA A 225 -14.07 -7.18 -6.57
C ALA A 225 -12.98 -6.76 -7.57
N GLN A 226 -11.80 -6.29 -7.10
CA GLN A 226 -10.67 -6.00 -7.97
C GLN A 226 -10.21 -7.25 -8.74
N THR A 227 -10.07 -8.41 -8.09
CA THR A 227 -9.66 -9.64 -8.78
C THR A 227 -10.69 -10.09 -9.83
N LYS A 228 -11.98 -9.89 -9.57
CA LYS A 228 -13.08 -10.14 -10.53
C LYS A 228 -13.04 -9.15 -11.70
N LEU A 229 -12.74 -7.87 -11.43
CA LEU A 229 -12.60 -6.81 -12.43
C LEU A 229 -11.51 -7.16 -13.47
N PHE A 230 -10.36 -7.66 -13.00
CA PHE A 230 -9.25 -8.09 -13.88
C PHE A 230 -9.63 -9.26 -14.81
N ARG A 231 -10.55 -10.12 -14.37
CA ARG A 231 -11.08 -11.25 -15.15
C ARG A 231 -12.34 -10.91 -15.95
N LYS A 232 -12.81 -9.66 -15.85
CA LYS A 232 -14.08 -9.21 -16.49
C LYS A 232 -15.31 -10.02 -16.01
N ASP A 233 -15.28 -10.52 -14.78
CA ASP A 233 -16.44 -11.13 -14.12
C ASP A 233 -17.32 -10.00 -13.55
N TRP A 234 -18.02 -9.33 -14.46
CA TRP A 234 -18.79 -8.13 -14.15
C TRP A 234 -19.89 -8.35 -13.12
N ALA A 235 -20.59 -9.48 -13.21
CA ALA A 235 -21.62 -9.82 -12.23
C ALA A 235 -21.04 -10.02 -10.83
N GLY A 236 -19.89 -10.67 -10.73
CA GLY A 236 -19.14 -10.81 -9.48
C GLY A 236 -18.73 -9.46 -8.90
N VAL A 237 -18.22 -8.53 -9.74
CA VAL A 237 -17.88 -7.17 -9.31
C VAL A 237 -19.10 -6.45 -8.75
N VAL A 238 -20.24 -6.44 -9.48
CA VAL A 238 -21.49 -5.79 -9.03
C VAL A 238 -21.92 -6.34 -7.67
N GLY A 239 -21.93 -7.67 -7.50
CA GLY A 239 -22.33 -8.30 -6.25
C GLY A 239 -21.44 -7.90 -5.06
N LEU A 240 -20.13 -7.95 -5.23
CA LEU A 240 -19.17 -7.61 -4.16
C LEU A 240 -19.15 -6.12 -3.83
N CYS A 241 -19.19 -5.23 -4.83
CA CYS A 241 -19.27 -3.79 -4.61
C CYS A 241 -20.55 -3.41 -3.85
N ASN A 242 -21.69 -4.00 -4.22
CA ASN A 242 -22.96 -3.77 -3.51
C ASN A 242 -22.91 -4.26 -2.06
N GLN A 243 -22.17 -5.33 -1.74
CA GLN A 243 -21.97 -5.75 -0.35
C GLN A 243 -21.16 -4.73 0.44
N VAL A 244 -20.10 -4.13 -0.15
CA VAL A 244 -19.31 -3.08 0.51
C VAL A 244 -20.17 -1.84 0.73
N ILE A 245 -20.87 -1.36 -0.28
CA ILE A 245 -21.75 -0.19 -0.20
C ILE A 245 -22.88 -0.42 0.82
N GLY A 246 -23.55 -1.57 0.73
CA GLY A 246 -24.66 -1.95 1.61
C GLY A 246 -24.25 -2.15 3.08
N SER A 247 -22.97 -2.28 3.39
CA SER A 247 -22.48 -2.36 4.77
C SER A 247 -22.65 -1.06 5.53
N GLY A 248 -22.72 0.09 4.85
CA GLY A 248 -22.80 1.42 5.46
C GLY A 248 -21.55 1.82 6.27
N GLN A 249 -20.43 1.09 6.14
CA GLN A 249 -19.19 1.35 6.89
C GLN A 249 -18.31 2.41 6.23
N TYR A 250 -18.51 2.68 4.95
CA TYR A 250 -17.64 3.56 4.15
C TYR A 250 -18.47 4.58 3.40
N ASP A 251 -17.86 5.74 3.15
CA ASP A 251 -18.41 6.78 2.29
C ASP A 251 -17.28 7.56 1.61
N LEU A 252 -17.59 8.38 0.61
CA LEU A 252 -16.64 9.32 0.06
C LEU A 252 -16.30 10.40 1.10
N ALA A 253 -15.03 10.76 1.20
CA ALA A 253 -14.62 11.88 2.04
C ALA A 253 -15.34 13.16 1.57
N PRO A 254 -15.77 14.04 2.49
CA PRO A 254 -16.51 15.25 2.13
C PRO A 254 -15.79 16.13 1.10
N THR A 255 -14.47 16.16 1.14
CA THR A 255 -13.64 16.83 0.14
C THR A 255 -12.47 15.93 -0.25
N PHE A 256 -12.02 16.03 -1.51
CA PHE A 256 -10.91 15.24 -2.02
C PHE A 256 -9.60 15.43 -1.22
N PRO A 257 -9.19 16.65 -0.81
CA PRO A 257 -7.98 16.84 -0.01
C PRO A 257 -7.99 16.15 1.35
N GLN A 258 -9.17 15.95 1.97
CA GLN A 258 -9.26 15.30 3.28
C GLN A 258 -8.76 13.86 3.28
N ILE A 259 -8.78 13.18 2.13
CA ILE A 259 -8.26 11.81 2.00
C ILE A 259 -6.77 11.76 2.35
N TRP A 260 -6.02 12.83 2.04
CA TRP A 260 -4.56 12.86 2.06
C TRP A 260 -3.94 13.62 3.25
N LYS A 261 -4.77 14.16 4.13
CA LYS A 261 -4.35 14.98 5.28
C LYS A 261 -3.99 14.12 6.50
N ASP A 262 -2.78 13.59 6.53
CA ASP A 262 -2.25 12.82 7.66
C ASP A 262 -1.59 13.76 8.70
N GLY A 263 -2.36 14.69 9.27
CA GLY A 263 -1.90 15.68 10.24
C GLY A 263 -1.83 15.15 11.68
N LEU A 264 -1.45 16.04 12.61
CA LEU A 264 -1.31 15.75 14.05
C LEU A 264 -2.56 15.13 14.68
N ALA A 265 -3.74 15.50 14.22
CA ALA A 265 -5.02 14.95 14.70
C ALA A 265 -5.35 13.58 14.08
N GLY A 266 -4.47 12.99 13.25
CA GLY A 266 -4.75 11.76 12.50
C GLY A 266 -5.88 11.91 11.47
N ALA A 267 -6.30 13.14 11.19
CA ALA A 267 -7.31 13.43 10.18
C ALA A 267 -6.80 12.94 8.81
N GLY A 268 -7.51 12.12 8.12
CA GLY A 268 -7.09 11.49 6.87
C GLY A 268 -6.75 10.01 7.02
N LYS A 269 -6.02 9.63 8.08
CA LYS A 269 -5.72 8.21 8.36
C LYS A 269 -6.98 7.46 8.77
N ASN A 270 -7.20 6.30 8.14
CA ASN A 270 -8.36 5.46 8.42
C ASN A 270 -9.68 6.26 8.40
N GLY A 271 -9.76 7.28 7.52
CA GLY A 271 -10.94 8.11 7.34
C GLY A 271 -12.10 7.31 6.72
N VAL A 272 -13.26 7.96 6.56
CA VAL A 272 -14.49 7.32 6.08
C VAL A 272 -14.35 6.69 4.69
N GLU A 273 -13.45 7.20 3.85
CA GLU A 273 -13.17 6.67 2.52
C GLU A 273 -12.12 5.54 2.54
N SER A 274 -11.40 5.37 3.64
CA SER A 274 -10.38 4.33 3.77
C SER A 274 -11.01 2.96 3.99
N ILE A 275 -10.68 2.01 3.13
CA ILE A 275 -11.06 0.59 3.30
C ILE A 275 -9.88 -0.20 3.86
N PHE A 276 -8.68 0.06 3.35
CA PHE A 276 -7.45 -0.54 3.87
C PHE A 276 -6.25 0.35 3.58
N GLU A 277 -5.45 0.61 4.61
CA GLU A 277 -4.21 1.39 4.52
C GLU A 277 -3.03 0.63 5.12
N MET A 278 -1.86 0.78 4.53
CA MET A 278 -0.62 0.49 5.21
C MET A 278 -0.42 1.52 6.32
N GLN A 279 -0.36 1.07 7.57
CA GLN A 279 -0.27 1.95 8.72
C GLN A 279 1.17 2.39 8.97
N ALA A 280 1.40 3.69 9.03
CA ALA A 280 2.66 4.31 9.43
C ALA A 280 2.47 5.11 10.72
N TRP A 281 3.39 4.96 11.68
CA TRP A 281 3.30 5.69 12.93
C TRP A 281 3.73 7.15 12.77
N GLY A 282 2.99 8.07 13.34
CA GLY A 282 3.23 9.51 13.26
C GLY A 282 3.66 10.15 14.59
N GLY A 283 4.22 9.38 15.52
CA GLY A 283 4.73 9.91 16.78
C GLY A 283 6.14 10.46 16.66
N ALA A 284 6.62 11.14 17.72
CA ALA A 284 8.02 11.57 17.80
C ALA A 284 8.96 10.38 17.59
N ASN A 285 10.01 10.57 16.81
CA ASN A 285 10.99 9.53 16.42
C ASN A 285 10.42 8.42 15.52
N ALA A 286 9.40 8.69 14.70
CA ALA A 286 9.00 7.78 13.63
C ALA A 286 10.18 7.54 12.66
N GLN A 287 10.47 6.27 12.35
CA GLN A 287 11.62 5.89 11.50
C GLN A 287 11.27 4.69 10.61
N SER A 288 11.66 4.73 9.34
CA SER A 288 11.51 3.63 8.40
C SER A 288 12.72 2.69 8.32
N ASN A 289 13.91 3.19 8.68
CA ASN A 289 15.20 2.49 8.54
C ASN A 289 15.78 1.99 9.86
N SER A 290 15.05 2.06 10.96
CA SER A 290 15.52 1.56 12.25
C SER A 290 15.11 0.10 12.49
N ALA A 291 15.77 -0.55 13.44
CA ALA A 291 15.37 -1.89 13.88
C ALA A 291 13.93 -1.96 14.43
N VAL A 292 13.37 -0.82 14.84
CA VAL A 292 11.99 -0.70 15.33
C VAL A 292 11.00 -0.51 14.20
N ASN A 293 11.40 0.11 13.10
CA ASN A 293 10.67 0.28 11.85
C ASN A 293 9.19 0.64 12.03
N ASN A 294 8.92 1.80 12.63
CA ASN A 294 7.58 2.23 12.99
C ASN A 294 6.96 3.25 12.01
N GLY A 295 7.78 3.93 11.20
CA GLY A 295 7.37 4.77 10.09
C GLY A 295 7.29 4.00 8.76
N SER A 296 7.21 4.73 7.64
CA SER A 296 7.17 4.17 6.29
C SER A 296 7.89 5.06 5.28
N GLY A 297 8.66 4.46 4.39
CA GLY A 297 9.30 5.16 3.28
C GLY A 297 8.33 5.70 2.21
N TRP A 298 7.04 5.37 2.27
CA TRP A 298 6.05 5.72 1.25
C TRP A 298 6.01 7.22 0.92
N GLY A 299 5.83 8.07 1.95
CA GLY A 299 5.80 9.52 1.77
C GLY A 299 7.17 10.11 1.46
N THR A 300 8.22 9.62 2.11
CA THR A 300 9.59 10.10 1.92
C THR A 300 10.09 9.87 0.51
N CYS A 301 9.81 8.71 -0.09
CA CYS A 301 10.21 8.45 -1.48
C CYS A 301 9.61 9.46 -2.47
N GLN A 302 8.39 9.92 -2.24
CA GLN A 302 7.61 10.69 -3.21
C GLN A 302 7.56 12.20 -2.96
N ASN A 303 8.02 12.66 -1.79
CA ASN A 303 7.88 14.08 -1.41
C ASN A 303 8.88 14.97 -2.16
N VAL A 304 8.64 16.29 -2.08
CA VAL A 304 9.42 17.32 -2.77
C VAL A 304 10.91 17.19 -2.50
N ARG A 305 11.74 17.31 -3.53
CA ARG A 305 13.20 17.33 -3.46
C ARG A 305 13.77 18.66 -3.90
N GLN A 306 14.58 19.26 -3.03
CA GLN A 306 15.38 20.42 -3.34
C GLN A 306 16.85 20.01 -3.55
N ASN A 307 17.47 20.52 -4.60
CA ASN A 307 18.89 20.35 -4.86
C ASN A 307 19.71 21.42 -4.13
N GLY A 308 20.82 21.04 -3.51
CA GLY A 308 21.76 21.96 -2.84
C GLY A 308 21.73 21.92 -1.31
N ALA A 309 22.45 22.85 -0.69
CA ALA A 309 22.78 22.82 0.74
C ALA A 309 21.68 23.36 1.69
N THR A 310 20.69 24.08 1.20
CA THR A 310 19.58 24.57 2.01
C THR A 310 18.44 23.56 1.98
N ASN A 311 18.02 23.10 3.15
CA ASN A 311 17.20 21.89 3.28
C ASN A 311 15.71 22.13 3.51
N ASP A 312 15.23 23.38 3.43
CA ASP A 312 13.85 23.70 3.82
C ASP A 312 12.79 23.00 2.96
N TRP A 313 13.12 22.71 1.70
CA TRP A 313 12.26 22.02 0.74
C TRP A 313 12.76 20.63 0.33
N ASN A 314 13.83 20.14 0.93
CA ASN A 314 14.27 18.77 0.72
C ASN A 314 13.47 17.82 1.61
N LEU A 315 12.19 17.65 1.26
CA LEU A 315 11.19 16.94 2.06
C LEU A 315 11.16 15.43 1.78
N GLY A 316 11.80 15.01 0.70
CA GLY A 316 11.83 13.61 0.28
C GLY A 316 12.79 13.38 -0.87
N TRP A 317 12.69 12.21 -1.49
CA TRP A 317 13.56 11.82 -2.61
C TRP A 317 13.08 12.33 -3.96
N GLY A 318 11.81 12.75 -4.06
CA GLY A 318 11.24 13.31 -5.27
C GLY A 318 10.93 12.28 -6.36
N TRP A 319 10.63 11.06 -6.00
CA TRP A 319 10.19 10.00 -6.91
C TRP A 319 8.68 10.08 -7.17
N ASN A 320 8.21 9.35 -8.16
CA ASN A 320 6.79 9.32 -8.54
C ASN A 320 6.21 10.72 -8.76
N THR A 321 6.82 11.48 -9.64
CA THR A 321 6.38 12.84 -9.95
C THR A 321 5.48 12.87 -11.18
N PRO A 322 4.46 13.78 -11.21
CA PRO A 322 3.60 13.95 -12.37
C PRO A 322 4.39 14.33 -13.63
N THR A 323 4.02 13.76 -14.77
CA THR A 323 4.59 14.13 -16.08
C THR A 323 3.91 15.35 -16.68
N GLN A 324 4.53 15.98 -17.69
CA GLN A 324 3.88 17.00 -18.50
C GLN A 324 2.63 16.46 -19.20
N VAL A 325 2.64 15.18 -19.61
CA VAL A 325 1.50 14.51 -20.27
C VAL A 325 0.27 14.51 -19.38
N LEU A 326 0.42 14.19 -18.09
CA LEU A 326 -0.69 14.26 -17.13
C LEU A 326 -1.21 15.70 -16.98
N VAL A 327 -0.29 16.65 -16.82
CA VAL A 327 -0.64 18.08 -16.64
C VAL A 327 -1.43 18.63 -17.83
N ASP A 328 -1.01 18.30 -19.06
CA ASP A 328 -1.65 18.79 -20.28
C ASP A 328 -2.99 18.09 -20.57
N ALA A 329 -3.09 16.80 -20.23
CA ALA A 329 -4.31 16.03 -20.46
C ALA A 329 -5.44 16.37 -19.48
N TRP A 330 -5.12 16.89 -18.29
CA TRP A 330 -6.12 17.15 -17.24
C TRP A 330 -6.75 18.54 -17.40
N ASP A 331 -8.08 18.59 -17.46
CA ASP A 331 -8.82 19.86 -17.55
C ASP A 331 -8.53 20.75 -16.33
N ASN A 332 -8.15 21.99 -16.58
CA ASN A 332 -7.85 22.98 -15.54
C ASN A 332 -9.08 23.35 -14.69
N SER A 333 -10.29 23.12 -15.18
CA SER A 333 -11.51 23.33 -14.42
C SER A 333 -11.81 22.22 -13.40
N ASP A 334 -11.17 21.05 -13.51
CA ASP A 334 -11.30 19.98 -12.52
C ASP A 334 -10.53 20.35 -11.24
N PRO A 335 -11.21 20.55 -10.10
CA PRO A 335 -10.54 20.94 -8.86
C PRO A 335 -9.48 19.96 -8.39
N ARG A 336 -9.63 18.66 -8.71
CA ARG A 336 -8.68 17.61 -8.31
C ARG A 336 -7.31 17.80 -8.91
N LYS A 337 -7.17 18.47 -10.06
CA LYS A 337 -5.86 18.77 -10.65
C LYS A 337 -4.98 19.55 -9.67
N ALA A 338 -5.48 20.68 -9.16
CA ALA A 338 -4.77 21.51 -8.18
C ALA A 338 -4.60 20.80 -6.82
N GLN A 339 -5.46 19.82 -6.52
CA GLN A 339 -5.44 19.02 -5.29
C GLN A 339 -4.53 17.79 -5.37
N THR A 340 -4.05 17.44 -6.58
CA THR A 340 -3.17 16.30 -6.85
C THR A 340 -1.76 16.74 -7.22
N ILE A 341 -1.59 17.87 -7.90
CA ILE A 341 -0.32 18.32 -8.45
C ILE A 341 0.14 19.59 -7.73
N LEU A 342 1.38 19.56 -7.19
CA LEU A 342 2.09 20.76 -6.77
C LEU A 342 2.96 21.26 -7.92
N TYR A 343 3.09 22.58 -8.03
CA TYR A 343 3.87 23.24 -9.07
C TYR A 343 5.05 23.98 -8.44
N SER A 344 6.26 23.71 -8.90
CA SER A 344 7.45 24.48 -8.52
C SER A 344 7.30 25.94 -8.90
N GLY A 345 7.68 26.84 -8.00
CA GLY A 345 7.53 28.29 -8.19
C GLY A 345 6.12 28.84 -7.94
N GLN A 346 5.16 28.01 -7.49
CA GLN A 346 3.78 28.43 -7.27
C GLN A 346 3.34 28.24 -5.80
N TYR A 347 2.27 28.96 -5.44
CA TYR A 347 1.58 28.77 -4.17
C TYR A 347 0.87 27.41 -4.15
N ASP A 348 0.92 26.71 -3.00
CA ASP A 348 0.42 25.36 -2.84
C ASP A 348 -1.13 25.27 -2.73
N GLY A 349 -1.84 26.37 -2.89
CA GLY A 349 -3.30 26.45 -2.86
C GLY A 349 -3.92 26.53 -1.46
N GLY A 350 -3.13 26.42 -0.39
CA GLY A 350 -3.62 26.41 0.99
C GLY A 350 -4.46 25.20 1.36
N PRO A 351 -5.09 25.20 2.58
CA PRO A 351 -5.77 24.03 3.14
C PRO A 351 -6.90 23.47 2.28
N ASP A 352 -7.71 24.32 1.65
CA ASP A 352 -8.87 23.93 0.85
C ASP A 352 -8.48 23.16 -0.42
N GLN A 353 -7.24 23.36 -0.89
CA GLN A 353 -6.68 22.64 -2.03
C GLN A 353 -5.62 21.60 -1.62
N GLY A 354 -5.56 21.23 -0.34
CA GLY A 354 -4.61 20.23 0.16
C GLY A 354 -3.19 20.76 0.37
N GLY A 355 -2.97 22.09 0.33
CA GLY A 355 -1.73 22.75 0.69
C GLY A 355 -1.64 23.15 2.17
N TYR A 356 -0.58 23.86 2.51
CA TYR A 356 -0.30 24.36 3.87
C TYR A 356 -0.01 25.86 3.89
N GLY A 357 -0.31 26.58 2.81
CA GLY A 357 -0.13 28.03 2.70
C GLY A 357 1.28 28.47 2.33
N ALA A 358 2.05 27.59 1.67
CA ALA A 358 3.43 27.86 1.30
C ALA A 358 3.59 28.10 -0.22
N THR A 359 4.60 28.86 -0.59
CA THR A 359 5.03 29.01 -2.00
C THR A 359 6.27 28.16 -2.22
N LEU A 360 6.21 27.26 -3.19
CA LEU A 360 7.33 26.38 -3.50
C LEU A 360 8.45 27.19 -4.22
N PRO A 361 9.74 26.86 -3.97
CA PRO A 361 10.84 27.38 -4.78
C PRO A 361 10.66 27.06 -6.27
N ALA A 362 11.29 27.87 -7.10
CA ALA A 362 11.28 27.64 -8.54
C ALA A 362 11.98 26.34 -8.93
N TYR A 363 11.55 25.75 -10.01
CA TYR A 363 12.29 24.69 -10.70
C TYR A 363 13.59 25.25 -11.28
N THR A 364 14.70 24.58 -11.05
CA THR A 364 15.99 25.01 -11.64
C THR A 364 16.53 24.06 -12.68
N ASN A 365 16.43 22.81 -12.50
CA ASN A 365 16.64 21.60 -13.31
C ASN A 365 17.04 20.45 -12.36
N PRO A 366 17.10 19.19 -12.79
CA PRO A 366 17.51 18.08 -11.93
C PRO A 366 18.89 18.23 -11.30
N ASP A 367 19.83 18.91 -11.99
CA ASP A 367 21.22 19.07 -11.57
C ASP A 367 21.52 20.49 -11.02
N GLY A 368 20.50 21.37 -10.96
CA GLY A 368 20.64 22.76 -10.49
C GLY A 368 20.69 22.88 -8.97
N THR A 369 21.48 23.81 -8.46
CA THR A 369 21.55 24.08 -7.02
C THR A 369 20.54 25.18 -6.60
N GLY A 370 19.95 25.01 -5.42
CA GLY A 370 19.10 26.02 -4.78
C GLY A 370 17.64 26.06 -5.20
N GLY A 371 17.24 25.29 -6.21
CA GLY A 371 15.85 25.16 -6.65
C GLY A 371 15.33 23.73 -6.52
N LEU A 372 14.10 23.51 -6.99
CA LEU A 372 13.48 22.19 -6.96
C LEU A 372 13.91 21.35 -8.18
N ALA A 373 14.10 20.05 -7.94
CA ALA A 373 14.59 19.10 -8.94
C ALA A 373 13.57 18.78 -10.06
N GLN A 374 12.29 18.98 -9.82
CA GLN A 374 11.22 18.69 -10.76
C GLN A 374 10.25 19.88 -10.89
N LYS A 375 9.50 19.95 -12.01
CA LYS A 375 8.46 20.97 -12.22
C LYS A 375 7.19 20.71 -11.44
N TYR A 376 6.86 19.42 -11.22
CA TYR A 376 5.62 18.93 -10.65
C TYR A 376 5.90 17.92 -9.56
N TRP A 377 5.01 17.86 -8.55
CA TRP A 377 5.14 16.96 -7.40
C TRP A 377 3.81 16.33 -7.05
N ASN A 378 3.85 15.11 -6.51
CA ASN A 378 2.68 14.40 -6.01
C ASN A 378 2.16 15.03 -4.72
N LYS A 379 1.05 15.76 -4.79
CA LYS A 379 0.45 16.46 -3.65
C LYS A 379 -0.26 15.52 -2.67
N LYS A 380 -0.64 14.31 -3.12
CA LYS A 380 -1.30 13.31 -2.27
C LYS A 380 -0.39 12.79 -1.12
N VAL A 381 0.91 13.04 -1.21
CA VAL A 381 1.90 12.71 -0.18
C VAL A 381 2.64 13.94 0.36
N TYR A 382 2.15 15.15 0.07
CA TYR A 382 2.78 16.38 0.52
C TYR A 382 2.73 16.51 2.04
N SER A 383 3.91 16.56 2.66
CA SER A 383 4.06 16.47 4.11
C SER A 383 3.65 17.75 4.83
N ASP A 384 2.87 17.59 5.91
CA ASP A 384 2.44 18.67 6.80
C ASP A 384 3.65 19.27 7.56
N PRO A 385 3.90 20.60 7.48
CA PRO A 385 4.96 21.26 8.24
C PRO A 385 4.85 21.08 9.76
N ALA A 386 3.62 21.04 10.30
CA ALA A 386 3.39 20.82 11.72
C ALA A 386 3.79 19.39 12.14
N MET A 387 3.49 18.39 11.31
CA MET A 387 3.94 17.02 11.53
C MET A 387 5.46 16.89 11.42
N ARG A 388 6.10 17.55 10.46
CA ARG A 388 7.57 17.57 10.36
C ARG A 388 8.20 18.11 11.64
N ALA A 389 7.70 19.24 12.15
CA ALA A 389 8.16 19.81 13.41
C ALA A 389 7.91 18.88 14.61
N PHE A 390 6.75 18.25 14.67
CA PHE A 390 6.38 17.32 15.74
C PHE A 390 7.23 16.06 15.75
N THR A 391 7.48 15.45 14.58
CA THR A 391 8.28 14.23 14.48
C THR A 391 9.79 14.48 14.58
N GLY A 392 10.23 15.73 14.53
CA GLY A 392 11.64 16.10 14.50
C GLY A 392 12.33 15.87 13.16
N TRP A 393 11.57 15.58 12.11
CA TRP A 393 12.08 15.33 10.76
C TRP A 393 11.95 16.58 9.90
N ILE A 394 13.06 17.22 9.61
CA ILE A 394 13.14 18.49 8.88
C ILE A 394 13.85 18.38 7.52
N ASN A 395 14.25 17.19 7.10
CA ASN A 395 14.98 16.96 5.83
C ASN A 395 14.59 15.63 5.17
N ALA A 396 15.15 15.35 3.99
CA ALA A 396 14.82 14.22 3.11
C ALA A 396 14.84 12.82 3.76
N ASN A 397 15.52 12.65 4.87
CA ASN A 397 15.74 11.33 5.45
C ASN A 397 14.61 10.86 6.39
N GLY A 398 13.39 11.37 6.24
CA GLY A 398 12.29 10.93 7.07
C GLY A 398 11.11 11.91 7.15
N ALA A 399 11.12 12.95 6.34
CA ALA A 399 10.19 14.08 6.43
C ALA A 399 8.69 13.72 6.21
N ALA A 400 8.35 12.52 5.81
CA ALA A 400 6.99 12.09 5.55
C ALA A 400 6.72 10.62 5.94
N GLU A 401 7.51 10.08 6.85
CA GLU A 401 7.44 8.66 7.26
C GLU A 401 6.15 8.28 8.02
N TRP A 402 5.36 9.26 8.43
CA TRP A 402 4.05 9.05 9.05
C TRP A 402 2.91 8.87 8.04
N ILE A 403 3.12 9.12 6.75
CA ILE A 403 2.06 9.09 5.74
C ILE A 403 1.67 7.64 5.43
N ASN A 404 0.38 7.33 5.58
CA ASN A 404 -0.18 6.03 5.23
C ASN A 404 -0.29 5.88 3.71
N HIS A 405 -0.06 4.68 3.20
CA HIS A 405 -0.44 4.33 1.83
C HIS A 405 -1.89 3.81 1.81
N ARG A 406 -2.77 4.46 1.04
CA ARG A 406 -4.17 4.05 0.83
C ARG A 406 -4.19 2.94 -0.20
N ILE A 407 -4.23 1.68 0.26
CA ILE A 407 -4.19 0.49 -0.61
C ILE A 407 -5.56 0.26 -1.26
N LEU A 408 -6.64 0.35 -0.47
CA LEU A 408 -8.02 0.22 -0.94
C LEU A 408 -8.85 1.39 -0.39
N ARG A 409 -9.55 2.10 -1.28
CA ARG A 409 -10.44 3.19 -0.88
C ARG A 409 -11.81 3.11 -1.57
N TYR A 410 -12.80 3.70 -0.93
CA TYR A 410 -14.21 3.56 -1.32
C TYR A 410 -14.52 4.11 -2.73
N ALA A 411 -13.79 5.13 -3.19
CA ALA A 411 -13.93 5.62 -4.55
C ALA A 411 -13.65 4.52 -5.60
N ASP A 412 -12.75 3.56 -5.32
CA ASP A 412 -12.51 2.44 -6.25
C ASP A 412 -13.70 1.49 -6.29
N VAL A 413 -14.36 1.22 -5.15
CA VAL A 413 -15.60 0.43 -5.12
C VAL A 413 -16.70 1.08 -5.98
N ILE A 414 -16.85 2.40 -5.86
CA ILE A 414 -17.83 3.17 -6.65
C ILE A 414 -17.52 3.09 -8.15
N LEU A 415 -16.26 3.28 -8.54
CA LEU A 415 -15.87 3.25 -9.96
C LEU A 415 -15.81 1.83 -10.54
N MET A 416 -15.48 0.81 -9.74
CA MET A 416 -15.63 -0.59 -10.15
C MET A 416 -17.09 -0.95 -10.39
N LEU A 417 -18.01 -0.50 -9.52
CA LEU A 417 -19.44 -0.70 -9.72
C LEU A 417 -19.95 0.03 -10.97
N ALA A 418 -19.48 1.28 -11.20
CA ALA A 418 -19.84 2.02 -12.42
C ALA A 418 -19.41 1.28 -13.68
N GLU A 419 -18.16 0.81 -13.71
CA GLU A 419 -17.62 0.06 -14.85
C GLU A 419 -18.38 -1.25 -15.07
N ALA A 420 -18.53 -2.06 -14.04
CA ALA A 420 -19.19 -3.35 -14.15
C ALA A 420 -20.69 -3.20 -14.53
N SER A 421 -21.38 -2.22 -13.96
CA SER A 421 -22.78 -1.93 -14.33
C SER A 421 -22.91 -1.53 -15.79
N ASN A 422 -21.98 -0.70 -16.30
CA ASN A 422 -21.95 -0.38 -17.72
C ASN A 422 -21.76 -1.63 -18.58
N GLU A 423 -20.86 -2.53 -18.19
CA GLU A 423 -20.53 -3.73 -18.97
C GLU A 423 -21.66 -4.78 -18.96
N VAL A 424 -22.49 -4.85 -17.91
CA VAL A 424 -23.69 -5.70 -17.88
C VAL A 424 -24.94 -5.03 -18.47
N GLY A 425 -24.83 -3.79 -18.99
CA GLY A 425 -25.92 -3.07 -19.63
C GLY A 425 -26.78 -2.21 -18.71
N ASP A 426 -26.44 -2.08 -17.43
CA ASP A 426 -27.10 -1.18 -16.48
C ASP A 426 -26.46 0.24 -16.53
N GLY A 427 -26.77 0.96 -17.60
CA GLY A 427 -26.26 2.30 -17.80
C GLY A 427 -26.77 3.33 -16.79
N ALA A 428 -27.93 3.11 -16.19
CA ALA A 428 -28.49 3.99 -15.17
C ALA A 428 -27.64 3.94 -13.89
N THR A 429 -27.32 2.74 -13.40
CA THR A 429 -26.43 2.55 -12.26
C THR A 429 -25.03 3.07 -12.58
N ALA A 430 -24.50 2.79 -13.77
CA ALA A 430 -23.18 3.28 -14.18
C ALA A 430 -23.09 4.81 -14.08
N ALA A 431 -24.06 5.55 -14.66
CA ALA A 431 -24.10 7.00 -14.61
C ALA A 431 -24.26 7.53 -13.16
N ALA A 432 -25.10 6.88 -12.35
CA ALA A 432 -25.33 7.28 -10.98
C ALA A 432 -24.07 7.13 -10.09
N GLN A 433 -23.31 6.04 -10.26
CA GLN A 433 -22.07 5.85 -9.51
C GLN A 433 -20.97 6.82 -9.99
N LEU A 434 -20.84 7.02 -11.29
CA LEU A 434 -19.92 8.01 -11.86
C LEU A 434 -20.21 9.41 -11.31
N GLU A 435 -21.47 9.77 -11.21
CA GLU A 435 -21.90 11.07 -10.68
C GLU A 435 -21.51 11.28 -9.21
N LYS A 436 -21.50 10.25 -8.36
CA LYS A 436 -21.05 10.38 -6.97
C LYS A 436 -19.61 10.91 -6.88
N ILE A 437 -18.71 10.37 -7.70
CA ILE A 437 -17.31 10.81 -7.75
C ILE A 437 -17.21 12.26 -8.26
N ARG A 438 -17.91 12.56 -9.35
CA ARG A 438 -17.91 13.90 -9.97
C ARG A 438 -18.52 14.96 -9.05
N ALA A 439 -19.62 14.64 -8.37
CA ALA A 439 -20.27 15.51 -7.41
C ALA A 439 -19.35 15.88 -6.23
N ARG A 440 -18.64 14.88 -5.67
CA ARG A 440 -17.62 15.12 -4.64
C ARG A 440 -16.50 16.01 -5.16
N ALA A 441 -15.99 15.72 -6.36
CA ALA A 441 -14.89 16.47 -6.98
C ALA A 441 -15.25 17.93 -7.23
N ARG A 442 -16.48 18.23 -7.69
CA ARG A 442 -16.94 19.60 -7.94
C ARG A 442 -17.18 20.43 -6.68
N GLY A 443 -17.35 19.81 -5.52
CA GLY A 443 -17.50 20.52 -4.24
C GLY A 443 -18.65 21.54 -4.20
N GLY A 444 -19.77 21.25 -4.87
CA GLY A 444 -20.92 22.15 -4.98
C GLY A 444 -20.84 23.20 -6.12
N ASN A 445 -19.72 23.29 -6.84
CA ASN A 445 -19.60 24.18 -8.01
C ASN A 445 -20.14 23.49 -9.28
N ASN A 446 -21.42 23.66 -9.56
CA ASN A 446 -22.08 23.02 -10.70
C ASN A 446 -21.62 23.54 -12.09
N ALA A 447 -20.76 24.57 -12.15
CA ALA A 447 -20.18 25.07 -13.42
C ALA A 447 -19.05 24.15 -13.93
N VAL A 448 -18.49 23.25 -13.08
CA VAL A 448 -17.42 22.32 -13.44
C VAL A 448 -17.90 20.88 -13.32
N LEU A 449 -17.28 19.97 -14.07
CA LEU A 449 -17.57 18.54 -14.02
C LEU A 449 -19.07 18.21 -14.06
N PRO A 450 -19.83 18.65 -15.10
CA PRO A 450 -21.27 18.37 -15.16
C PRO A 450 -21.55 16.85 -15.13
N PRO A 451 -22.74 16.43 -14.68
CA PRO A 451 -23.13 15.03 -14.74
C PRO A 451 -22.99 14.45 -16.15
N VAL A 452 -22.54 13.19 -16.23
CA VAL A 452 -22.45 12.47 -17.51
C VAL A 452 -23.71 11.60 -17.67
N ALA A 453 -24.57 12.02 -18.60
CA ALA A 453 -25.75 11.22 -18.93
C ALA A 453 -25.35 9.92 -19.66
N PHE A 454 -26.06 8.84 -19.39
CA PHE A 454 -25.90 7.61 -20.18
C PHE A 454 -26.51 7.81 -21.57
N VAL A 455 -25.70 7.70 -22.60
CA VAL A 455 -26.14 7.72 -24.01
C VAL A 455 -26.02 6.32 -24.60
N ASN A 456 -24.86 5.70 -24.42
CA ASN A 456 -24.59 4.32 -24.81
C ASN A 456 -23.39 3.77 -24.02
N GLN A 457 -23.21 2.47 -24.06
CA GLN A 457 -22.18 1.76 -23.32
C GLN A 457 -20.75 2.26 -23.66
N ALA A 458 -20.46 2.53 -24.92
CA ALA A 458 -19.11 2.94 -25.36
C ALA A 458 -18.74 4.34 -24.82
N GLN A 459 -19.65 5.29 -24.89
CA GLN A 459 -19.43 6.64 -24.34
C GLN A 459 -19.31 6.62 -22.82
N MET A 460 -20.16 5.84 -22.13
CA MET A 460 -20.08 5.68 -20.69
C MET A 460 -18.77 5.00 -20.27
N ARG A 461 -18.32 3.98 -20.99
CA ARG A 461 -17.01 3.34 -20.76
C ARG A 461 -15.87 4.34 -20.85
N THR A 462 -15.87 5.21 -21.86
CA THR A 462 -14.87 6.27 -22.01
C THR A 462 -14.91 7.24 -20.84
N ALA A 463 -16.09 7.66 -20.42
CA ALA A 463 -16.26 8.57 -19.28
C ALA A 463 -15.72 7.95 -17.98
N ILE A 464 -16.02 6.66 -17.72
CA ILE A 464 -15.54 5.93 -16.53
C ILE A 464 -14.02 5.77 -16.57
N LYS A 465 -13.42 5.40 -17.71
CA LYS A 465 -11.97 5.31 -17.88
C LYS A 465 -11.28 6.63 -17.57
N ASN A 466 -11.80 7.74 -18.07
CA ASN A 466 -11.28 9.08 -17.80
C ASN A 466 -11.43 9.44 -16.33
N GLU A 467 -12.59 9.17 -15.73
CA GLU A 467 -12.82 9.46 -14.31
C GLU A 467 -11.87 8.67 -13.40
N ARG A 468 -11.61 7.39 -13.71
CA ARG A 468 -10.61 6.59 -12.99
C ARG A 468 -9.22 7.21 -13.09
N ARG A 469 -8.82 7.70 -14.28
CA ARG A 469 -7.51 8.35 -14.47
C ARG A 469 -7.36 9.58 -13.57
N TRP A 470 -8.38 10.45 -13.51
CA TRP A 470 -8.31 11.68 -12.69
C TRP A 470 -8.44 11.40 -11.20
N GLU A 471 -9.33 10.52 -10.82
CA GLU A 471 -9.54 10.16 -9.43
C GLU A 471 -8.30 9.48 -8.80
N PHE A 472 -7.67 8.57 -9.53
CA PHE A 472 -6.54 7.77 -9.06
C PHE A 472 -5.17 8.22 -9.56
N ALA A 473 -5.06 9.40 -10.16
CA ALA A 473 -3.78 9.94 -10.60
C ALA A 473 -2.74 9.87 -9.45
N MET A 474 -1.54 9.39 -9.73
CA MET A 474 -0.43 9.22 -8.80
C MET A 474 -0.63 8.14 -7.70
N GLU A 475 -1.66 7.30 -7.81
CA GLU A 475 -1.95 6.20 -6.85
C GLU A 475 -1.59 4.81 -7.39
N GLY A 476 -0.94 4.70 -8.55
CA GLY A 476 -0.45 3.43 -9.11
C GLY A 476 -1.52 2.53 -9.74
N TYR A 477 -2.68 3.07 -10.12
CA TYR A 477 -3.72 2.31 -10.82
C TYR A 477 -3.57 2.30 -12.34
N ARG A 478 -3.00 3.39 -12.91
CA ARG A 478 -3.07 3.68 -14.35
C ARG A 478 -2.50 2.58 -15.23
N PHE A 479 -1.30 2.09 -14.96
CA PHE A 479 -0.67 1.04 -15.76
C PHE A 479 -1.55 -0.21 -15.87
N TYR A 480 -2.02 -0.71 -14.73
CA TYR A 480 -2.83 -1.93 -14.70
C TYR A 480 -4.24 -1.73 -15.27
N ASP A 481 -4.81 -0.54 -15.15
CA ASP A 481 -6.06 -0.16 -15.82
C ASP A 481 -5.89 -0.20 -17.35
N LEU A 482 -4.83 0.38 -17.89
CA LEU A 482 -4.51 0.32 -19.31
C LEU A 482 -4.33 -1.11 -19.82
N VAL A 483 -3.61 -1.95 -19.07
CA VAL A 483 -3.38 -3.36 -19.42
C VAL A 483 -4.70 -4.14 -19.45
N ARG A 484 -5.53 -4.06 -18.40
CA ARG A 484 -6.80 -4.82 -18.33
C ARG A 484 -7.85 -4.35 -19.34
N TRP A 485 -7.82 -3.07 -19.75
CA TRP A 485 -8.66 -2.54 -20.81
C TRP A 485 -8.18 -2.90 -22.22
N GLY A 486 -6.92 -3.27 -22.37
CA GLY A 486 -6.28 -3.49 -23.67
C GLY A 486 -5.79 -2.20 -24.35
N ASP A 487 -5.67 -1.11 -23.58
CA ASP A 487 -5.29 0.21 -24.08
C ASP A 487 -3.77 0.48 -23.92
N ALA A 488 -3.02 -0.42 -23.28
CA ALA A 488 -1.62 -0.18 -22.93
C ALA A 488 -0.73 0.10 -24.15
N LEU A 489 -0.86 -0.66 -25.24
CA LEU A 489 -0.06 -0.42 -26.45
C LEU A 489 -0.33 0.95 -27.05
N SER A 490 -1.58 1.39 -27.10
CA SER A 490 -1.94 2.71 -27.65
C SER A 490 -1.49 3.87 -26.77
N ALA A 491 -1.49 3.69 -25.44
CA ALA A 491 -1.09 4.74 -24.51
C ALA A 491 0.42 4.81 -24.28
N LEU A 492 1.10 3.67 -24.22
CA LEU A 492 2.48 3.54 -23.74
C LEU A 492 3.47 3.09 -24.84
N GLY A 493 3.00 2.79 -26.05
CA GLY A 493 3.87 2.30 -27.14
C GLY A 493 4.97 3.28 -27.52
N SER A 494 4.72 4.60 -27.46
CA SER A 494 5.73 5.63 -27.68
C SER A 494 6.81 5.68 -26.60
N LEU A 495 6.53 5.13 -25.41
CA LEU A 495 7.48 4.98 -24.31
C LEU A 495 8.25 3.68 -24.36
N GLY A 496 7.93 2.77 -25.29
CA GLY A 496 8.60 1.50 -25.47
C GLY A 496 7.79 0.26 -25.06
N TYR A 497 6.54 0.43 -24.61
CA TYR A 497 5.66 -0.69 -24.28
C TYR A 497 5.41 -1.56 -25.50
N THR A 498 5.51 -2.87 -25.31
CA THR A 498 5.06 -3.91 -26.25
C THR A 498 4.24 -4.95 -25.48
N ASP A 499 3.53 -5.83 -26.17
CA ASP A 499 2.64 -6.82 -25.52
C ASP A 499 3.37 -7.75 -24.54
N ARG A 500 4.68 -8.00 -24.74
CA ARG A 500 5.49 -8.75 -23.75
C ARG A 500 5.55 -8.05 -22.39
N CYS A 501 5.44 -6.70 -22.36
CA CYS A 501 5.50 -5.90 -21.16
C CYS A 501 4.25 -6.00 -20.30
N LYS A 502 3.20 -6.68 -20.79
CA LYS A 502 2.01 -7.04 -20.00
C LYS A 502 2.40 -7.80 -18.73
N TYR A 503 3.32 -8.73 -18.86
CA TYR A 503 3.90 -9.46 -17.73
C TYR A 503 5.39 -9.16 -17.61
N TYR A 504 5.84 -9.03 -16.40
CA TYR A 504 7.24 -8.82 -16.07
C TYR A 504 8.03 -10.14 -16.20
N PRO A 505 9.34 -10.09 -16.47
CA PRO A 505 10.16 -11.31 -16.46
C PRO A 505 10.24 -11.91 -15.05
N ILE A 506 10.21 -13.23 -14.97
CA ILE A 506 10.51 -13.95 -13.72
C ILE A 506 11.98 -13.66 -13.37
N PRO A 507 12.29 -13.29 -12.11
CA PRO A 507 13.66 -13.00 -11.69
C PRO A 507 14.60 -14.18 -11.97
N GLN A 508 15.74 -13.92 -12.61
CA GLN A 508 16.71 -14.99 -12.93
C GLN A 508 17.16 -15.74 -11.69
N LYS A 509 17.38 -15.02 -10.58
CA LYS A 509 17.75 -15.62 -9.30
C LYS A 509 16.70 -16.63 -8.78
N ALA A 510 15.42 -16.38 -9.02
CA ALA A 510 14.35 -17.32 -8.64
C ALA A 510 14.40 -18.58 -9.50
N ILE A 511 14.67 -18.44 -10.80
CA ILE A 511 14.86 -19.57 -11.73
C ILE A 511 16.05 -20.43 -11.29
N ASP A 512 17.20 -19.80 -11.02
CA ASP A 512 18.45 -20.47 -10.63
C ASP A 512 18.28 -21.26 -9.33
N LEU A 513 17.59 -20.70 -8.34
CA LEU A 513 17.32 -21.35 -7.06
C LEU A 513 16.48 -22.62 -7.19
N THR A 514 15.70 -22.75 -8.27
CA THR A 514 14.89 -23.96 -8.51
C THR A 514 15.61 -25.00 -9.37
N GLY A 515 16.84 -24.72 -9.82
CA GLY A 515 17.56 -25.60 -10.75
C GLY A 515 16.87 -25.76 -12.11
N GLY A 516 16.12 -24.75 -12.55
CA GLY A 516 15.42 -24.73 -13.84
C GLY A 516 14.01 -25.34 -13.83
N VAL A 517 13.49 -25.73 -12.67
CA VAL A 517 12.08 -26.17 -12.53
C VAL A 517 11.13 -24.98 -12.79
N LEU A 518 11.44 -23.82 -12.23
CA LEU A 518 10.77 -22.57 -12.57
C LEU A 518 11.33 -22.06 -13.91
N THR A 519 10.45 -21.79 -14.86
CA THR A 519 10.83 -21.34 -16.20
C THR A 519 10.44 -19.87 -16.43
N GLN A 520 11.15 -19.19 -17.31
CA GLN A 520 10.88 -17.81 -17.70
C GLN A 520 9.52 -17.67 -18.41
N ASN A 521 8.97 -16.47 -18.43
CA ASN A 521 7.82 -16.14 -19.26
C ASN A 521 8.23 -16.22 -20.76
N PRO A 522 7.33 -16.72 -21.65
CA PRO A 522 7.69 -17.02 -23.04
C PRO A 522 8.35 -15.86 -23.78
N ASP A 523 7.83 -14.64 -23.59
CA ASP A 523 8.31 -13.45 -24.30
C ASP A 523 9.61 -12.86 -23.71
N TRP A 524 10.15 -13.47 -22.65
CA TRP A 524 11.37 -13.06 -21.93
C TRP A 524 12.50 -14.12 -21.95
N GLN A 525 12.37 -15.12 -22.79
CA GLN A 525 13.39 -16.18 -22.98
C GLN A 525 14.64 -15.68 -23.69
#